data_a455b43169c360cb9b9369bbc0844a30
#
_entry.id   a455b43169c360cb9b9369bbc0844a30
#
_cell.length_a   1.000
_cell.length_b   1.000
_cell.length_c   1.000
_cell.angle_alpha   90.00
_cell.angle_beta   90.00
_cell.angle_gamma   90.00
#
_symmetry.space_group_name_H-M   'P 1'
#
loop_
_entity.id
_entity.type
_entity.pdbx_description
1 polymer ?
#
loop_
_entity_poly.entity_id
_entity_poly.type
_entity_poly.pdbx_seq_one_letter_code
_entity_poly.pdbx_strand_id
1 'polypeptide(L)'
;MIKQDTSENQVNIIYLSLGSNLGNRKNNIEKAKFSLIENNIKILQTSSYYETLSWPNPNNPKFLNIVLKVVSNISPLNLIKLCKKIEKNLGRKKTLRNSPRECDIDIID
;
A
#
# COMPACT_ATOMS: atom_id res chain seq x y z
N MET A 1 23.61 -23.25 -10.12
CA MET A 1 23.16 -22.63 -10.42
C MET A 1 23.17 -21.68 -10.37
N ILE A 2 23.06 -21.23 -10.69
CA ILE A 2 22.94 -20.34 -10.69
C ILE A 2 22.22 -19.65 -10.52
N LYS A 3 22.15 -18.94 -10.11
CA LYS A 3 21.50 -18.18 -9.94
C LYS A 3 21.37 -17.26 -10.47
N GLN A 4 21.08 -16.80 -10.77
CA GLN A 4 20.86 -15.89 -11.09
C GLN A 4 20.26 -15.10 -11.02
N ASP A 5 20.41 -15.17 -11.05
CA ASP A 5 19.51 -14.30 -10.83
C ASP A 5 19.60 -12.96 -11.32
N THR A 6 18.97 -12.59 -12.12
CA THR A 6 18.89 -11.21 -12.40
C THR A 6 17.63 -10.67 -11.77
N SER A 7 17.72 -9.51 -11.17
CA SER A 7 16.63 -8.96 -10.41
C SER A 7 15.38 -8.72 -11.24
N GLU A 8 15.52 -8.44 -12.52
CA GLU A 8 14.37 -8.16 -13.36
C GLU A 8 13.53 -9.39 -13.62
N ASN A 9 14.07 -10.59 -13.42
CA ASN A 9 13.34 -11.82 -13.59
C ASN A 9 12.99 -12.51 -12.27
N GLN A 10 13.38 -11.90 -11.17
CA GLN A 10 13.06 -12.44 -9.87
C GLN A 10 11.62 -12.10 -9.49
N VAL A 11 10.95 -13.09 -8.94
CA VAL A 11 9.62 -12.92 -8.38
C VAL A 11 9.76 -12.87 -6.87
N ASN A 12 9.32 -11.78 -6.28
CA ASN A 12 9.46 -11.56 -4.85
C ASN A 12 8.09 -11.55 -4.18
N ILE A 13 8.02 -12.18 -3.02
CA ILE A 13 6.84 -12.12 -2.17
C ILE A 13 7.04 -10.96 -1.22
N ILE A 14 6.07 -10.06 -1.17
CA ILE A 14 6.16 -8.82 -0.42
C ILE A 14 4.87 -8.62 0.35
N TYR A 15 4.96 -8.03 1.53
CA TYR A 15 3.79 -7.66 2.32
C TYR A 15 3.61 -6.15 2.29
N LEU A 16 2.38 -5.73 2.01
CA LEU A 16 2.01 -4.32 1.98
C LEU A 16 0.93 -4.06 3.00
N SER A 17 1.05 -2.94 3.71
CA SER A 17 -0.01 -2.45 4.59
C SER A 17 -0.68 -1.27 3.89
N LEU A 18 -1.99 -1.32 3.76
CA LEU A 18 -2.78 -0.24 3.19
C LEU A 18 -3.70 0.30 4.28
N GLY A 19 -3.75 1.63 4.41
CA GLY A 19 -4.58 2.27 5.41
C GLY A 19 -5.24 3.53 4.87
N SER A 20 -6.37 3.88 5.47
CA SER A 20 -7.10 5.11 5.13
C SER A 20 -7.80 5.64 6.35
N ASN A 21 -7.71 6.95 6.60
CA ASN A 21 -8.46 7.59 7.67
C ASN A 21 -9.13 8.89 7.21
N LEU A 22 -9.38 9.01 5.92
CA LEU A 22 -10.04 10.18 5.34
C LEU A 22 -10.97 9.75 4.23
N GLY A 23 -12.20 10.28 4.23
CA GLY A 23 -13.19 9.96 3.21
C GLY A 23 -13.78 8.56 3.37
N ASN A 24 -14.13 7.93 2.27
CA ASN A 24 -14.63 6.57 2.29
C ASN A 24 -13.46 5.60 2.38
N ARG A 25 -13.10 5.24 3.60
CA ARG A 25 -11.90 4.47 3.90
C ARG A 25 -11.82 3.15 3.14
N LYS A 26 -12.91 2.37 3.18
CA LYS A 26 -12.93 1.07 2.51
C LYS A 26 -12.79 1.24 1.00
N ASN A 27 -13.50 2.19 0.43
CA ASN A 27 -13.45 2.44 -1.00
C ASN A 27 -12.05 2.87 -1.43
N ASN A 28 -11.40 3.72 -0.64
CA ASN A 28 -10.03 4.16 -0.93
C ASN A 28 -9.06 2.98 -0.94
N ILE A 29 -9.19 2.08 0.02
CA ILE A 29 -8.34 0.89 0.08
C ILE A 29 -8.61 -0.02 -1.13
N GLU A 30 -9.87 -0.23 -1.49
CA GLU A 30 -10.21 -1.08 -2.64
C GLU A 30 -9.70 -0.48 -3.95
N LYS A 31 -9.74 0.84 -4.09
CA LYS A 31 -9.16 1.51 -5.25
C LYS A 31 -7.65 1.32 -5.31
N ALA A 32 -6.98 1.39 -4.17
CA ALA A 32 -5.53 1.17 -4.11
C ALA A 32 -5.19 -0.26 -4.53
N LYS A 33 -5.95 -1.25 -4.04
CA LYS A 33 -5.77 -2.64 -4.44
C LYS A 33 -5.91 -2.80 -5.95
N PHE A 34 -6.95 -2.20 -6.52
CA PHE A 34 -7.20 -2.29 -7.95
C PHE A 34 -6.05 -1.67 -8.74
N SER A 35 -5.53 -0.54 -8.29
CA SER A 35 -4.38 0.10 -8.94
C SER A 35 -3.13 -0.79 -8.91
N LEU A 36 -2.91 -1.50 -7.80
CA LEU A 36 -1.80 -2.45 -7.72
C LEU A 36 -1.98 -3.56 -8.76
N ILE A 37 -3.18 -4.12 -8.86
CA ILE A 37 -3.47 -5.17 -9.83
C ILE A 37 -3.26 -4.68 -11.25
N GLU A 38 -3.71 -3.48 -11.57
CA GLU A 38 -3.52 -2.90 -12.90
C GLU A 38 -2.05 -2.70 -13.25
N ASN A 39 -1.19 -2.60 -12.25
CA ASN A 39 0.24 -2.43 -12.45
C ASN A 39 1.00 -3.74 -12.27
N ASN A 40 0.33 -4.86 -12.50
CA ASN A 40 0.93 -6.20 -12.51
C ASN A 40 1.43 -6.68 -11.15
N ILE A 41 0.86 -6.16 -10.08
CA ILE A 41 1.10 -6.69 -8.74
C ILE A 41 0.02 -7.73 -8.48
N LYS A 42 0.42 -8.97 -8.29
CA LYS A 42 -0.53 -10.04 -8.03
C LYS A 42 -0.77 -10.18 -6.54
N ILE A 43 -2.02 -10.07 -6.13
CA ILE A 43 -2.40 -10.21 -4.72
C ILE A 43 -2.65 -11.69 -4.43
N LEU A 44 -1.88 -12.26 -3.52
CA LEU A 44 -2.01 -13.66 -3.14
C LEU A 44 -2.98 -13.86 -1.98
N GLN A 45 -2.93 -12.95 -1.01
CA GLN A 45 -3.79 -13.01 0.16
C GLN A 45 -4.12 -11.61 0.62
N THR A 46 -5.29 -11.45 1.21
CA THR A 46 -5.75 -10.19 1.79
C THR A 46 -6.22 -10.47 3.21
N SER A 47 -5.77 -9.69 4.17
CA SER A 47 -6.24 -9.81 5.54
C SER A 47 -7.69 -9.31 5.65
N SER A 48 -8.32 -9.56 6.80
CA SER A 48 -9.54 -8.87 7.16
C SER A 48 -9.25 -7.40 7.39
N TYR A 49 -10.27 -6.55 7.27
CA TYR A 49 -10.15 -5.15 7.66
C TYR A 49 -10.03 -5.05 9.18
N TYR A 50 -9.22 -4.10 9.63
CA TYR A 50 -9.12 -3.81 11.06
C TYR A 50 -8.85 -2.31 11.27
N GLU A 51 -9.25 -1.80 12.42
CA GLU A 51 -9.06 -0.39 12.74
C GLU A 51 -7.92 -0.18 13.71
N THR A 52 -7.24 0.95 13.56
CA THR A 52 -6.21 1.38 14.50
C THR A 52 -6.39 2.86 14.80
N LEU A 53 -5.94 3.26 15.97
CA LEU A 53 -5.92 4.69 16.32
C LEU A 53 -4.89 5.39 15.45
N SER A 54 -5.17 6.68 15.16
CA SER A 54 -4.18 7.54 14.52
C SER A 54 -3.08 7.89 15.49
N TRP A 55 -1.88 7.96 14.98
CA TRP A 55 -0.72 8.35 15.76
C TRP A 55 -0.04 9.53 15.07
N PRO A 56 0.46 10.52 15.78
CA PRO A 56 0.51 10.66 17.25
C PRO A 56 -0.74 11.24 17.86
N ASN A 57 -1.70 11.68 17.06
CA ASN A 57 -2.92 12.32 17.57
C ASN A 57 -4.11 11.36 17.52
N PRO A 58 -4.48 10.72 18.64
CA PRO A 58 -5.59 9.77 18.65
C PRO A 58 -6.96 10.41 18.44
N ASN A 59 -7.04 11.74 18.45
CA ASN A 59 -8.28 12.46 18.15
C ASN A 59 -8.55 12.53 16.65
N ASN A 60 -7.55 12.27 15.80
CA ASN A 60 -7.79 12.16 14.37
C ASN A 60 -8.60 10.90 14.08
N PRO A 61 -9.30 10.85 12.94
CA PRO A 61 -10.09 9.66 12.59
C PRO A 61 -9.23 8.40 12.58
N LYS A 62 -9.82 7.30 13.00
CA LYS A 62 -9.14 6.01 13.01
C LYS A 62 -8.82 5.55 11.61
N PHE A 63 -7.70 4.86 11.47
CA PHE A 63 -7.35 4.18 10.24
C PHE A 63 -8.15 2.90 10.09
N LEU A 64 -8.65 2.65 8.89
CA LEU A 64 -9.06 1.33 8.47
C LEU A 64 -7.87 0.74 7.71
N ASN A 65 -7.54 -0.51 7.95
CA ASN A 65 -6.32 -1.13 7.42
C ASN A 65 -6.57 -2.51 6.87
N ILE A 66 -5.74 -2.90 5.90
CA ILE A 66 -5.57 -4.29 5.50
C ILE A 66 -4.10 -4.57 5.27
N VAL A 67 -3.74 -5.85 5.31
CA VAL A 67 -2.41 -6.30 4.89
C VAL A 67 -2.59 -7.18 3.67
N LEU A 68 -1.75 -6.96 2.67
CA LEU A 68 -1.74 -7.74 1.44
C LEU A 68 -0.44 -8.53 1.35
N LYS A 69 -0.57 -9.80 0.97
CA LYS A 69 0.57 -10.59 0.53
C LYS A 69 0.55 -10.54 -0.99
N VAL A 70 1.60 -9.98 -1.59
CA VAL A 70 1.65 -9.77 -3.03
C VAL A 70 2.89 -10.40 -3.62
N VAL A 71 2.85 -10.62 -4.92
CA VAL A 71 4.01 -11.11 -5.65
C VAL A 71 4.23 -10.19 -6.85
N SER A 72 5.48 -9.86 -7.11
CA SER A 72 5.84 -8.98 -8.20
C SER A 72 7.29 -9.22 -8.61
N ASN A 73 7.58 -8.87 -9.87
CA ASN A 73 8.94 -8.92 -10.39
C ASN A 73 9.55 -7.53 -10.56
N ILE A 74 8.86 -6.47 -10.10
CA ILE A 74 9.45 -5.14 -10.19
C ILE A 74 10.44 -4.94 -9.04
N SER A 75 11.39 -4.04 -9.26
CA SER A 75 12.40 -3.76 -8.25
C SER A 75 11.78 -3.09 -7.02
N PRO A 76 12.41 -3.22 -5.84
CA PRO A 76 11.91 -2.53 -4.64
C PRO A 76 11.74 -1.03 -4.85
N LEU A 77 12.69 -0.40 -5.53
CA LEU A 77 12.61 1.04 -5.77
C LEU A 77 11.40 1.40 -6.64
N ASN A 78 11.15 0.60 -7.68
CA ASN A 78 10.00 0.85 -8.55
C ASN A 78 8.68 0.58 -7.83
N LEU A 79 8.67 -0.39 -6.92
CA LEU A 79 7.48 -0.65 -6.12
C LEU A 79 7.18 0.53 -5.20
N ILE A 80 8.20 1.12 -4.57
CA ILE A 80 8.04 2.31 -3.75
C ILE A 80 7.46 3.46 -4.58
N LYS A 81 8.00 3.67 -5.78
CA LYS A 81 7.50 4.73 -6.68
C LYS A 81 6.04 4.49 -7.07
N LEU A 82 5.68 3.24 -7.35
CA LEU A 82 4.31 2.89 -7.68
C LEU A 82 3.37 3.19 -6.51
N CYS A 83 3.75 2.80 -5.30
CA CYS A 83 2.93 3.04 -4.12
C CYS A 83 2.70 4.54 -3.91
N LYS A 84 3.75 5.35 -4.07
CA LYS A 84 3.60 6.80 -3.93
C LYS A 84 2.72 7.40 -5.01
N LYS A 85 2.80 6.88 -6.22
CA LYS A 85 1.93 7.33 -7.31
C LYS A 85 0.47 7.00 -7.02
N ILE A 86 0.20 5.82 -6.49
CA ILE A 86 -1.15 5.42 -6.13
C ILE A 86 -1.69 6.32 -5.03
N GLU A 87 -0.90 6.56 -3.98
CA GLU A 87 -1.29 7.47 -2.90
C GLU A 87 -1.67 8.85 -3.45
N LYS A 88 -0.85 9.38 -4.35
CA LYS A 88 -1.09 10.69 -4.94
C LYS A 88 -2.38 10.69 -5.77
N ASN A 89 -2.60 9.65 -6.56
CA ASN A 89 -3.78 9.55 -7.42
C ASN A 89 -5.08 9.44 -6.61
N LEU A 90 -4.99 8.94 -5.37
CA LEU A 90 -6.14 8.81 -4.49
C LEU A 90 -6.38 10.06 -3.64
N GLY A 91 -5.60 11.12 -3.87
CA GLY A 91 -5.86 12.39 -3.25
C GLY A 91 -4.83 12.87 -2.25
N ARG A 92 -3.77 12.08 -1.99
CA ARG A 92 -2.76 12.51 -1.02
C ARG A 92 -2.07 13.77 -1.52
N LYS A 93 -2.12 14.80 -0.70
CA LYS A 93 -1.51 16.07 -1.02
C LYS A 93 -0.36 16.34 -0.09
N LYS A 94 0.47 17.31 -0.48
CA LYS A 94 1.54 17.78 0.38
C LYS A 94 0.89 18.60 1.50
N THR A 95 0.75 17.99 2.66
CA THR A 95 0.11 18.59 3.81
C THR A 95 1.01 18.46 5.03
N LEU A 96 0.51 18.88 6.17
CA LEU A 96 1.21 18.68 7.42
C LEU A 96 1.42 17.20 7.67
N ARG A 97 2.59 16.87 8.24
CA ARG A 97 2.92 15.51 8.61
C ARG A 97 1.86 14.95 9.54
N ASN A 98 1.50 13.70 9.37
CA ASN A 98 0.51 12.97 10.17
C ASN A 98 -0.92 13.49 10.05
N SER A 99 -1.21 14.29 9.02
CA SER A 99 -2.58 14.67 8.72
C SER A 99 -3.38 13.47 8.22
N PRO A 100 -4.71 13.48 8.37
CA PRO A 100 -5.56 12.44 7.77
C PRO A 100 -5.29 12.31 6.27
N ARG A 101 -5.39 11.09 5.75
CA ARG A 101 -5.09 10.84 4.34
C ARG A 101 -5.98 9.76 3.77
N GLU A 102 -6.25 9.89 2.47
CA GLU A 102 -7.08 8.96 1.75
C GLU A 102 -6.46 7.57 1.67
N CYS A 103 -5.16 7.51 1.47
CA CYS A 103 -4.49 6.21 1.40
C CYS A 103 -3.04 6.32 1.82
N ASP A 104 -2.60 5.32 2.54
CA ASP A 104 -1.23 5.16 2.99
C ASP A 104 -0.82 3.73 2.67
N ILE A 105 0.29 3.58 1.93
CA ILE A 105 0.76 2.26 1.52
C ILE A 105 2.19 2.09 2.01
N ASP A 106 2.39 1.10 2.88
CA ASP A 106 3.71 0.81 3.43
C ASP A 106 4.16 -0.59 3.05
N ILE A 107 5.43 -0.71 2.69
CA ILE A 107 6.04 -2.01 2.46
C ILE A 107 6.49 -2.55 3.80
N ILE A 108 5.94 -3.71 4.17
CA ILE A 108 6.25 -4.27 5.48
C ILE A 108 7.44 -5.23 5.37
N ASP A 109 7.72 -5.72 4.19
CA ASP A 109 8.83 -6.61 3.99
C ASP A 109 8.38 -7.91 3.34
#